data_eaac050752f10a1f44ecce56de5c17f3
#
_entry.id   eaac050752f10a1f44ecce56de5c17f3
#
_cell.length_a   1.000
_cell.length_b   1.000
_cell.length_c   1.000
_cell.angle_alpha   90.00
_cell.angle_beta   90.00
_cell.angle_gamma   90.00
#
_symmetry.space_group_name_H-M   'P 1'
#
loop_
_entity.id
_entity.type
_entity.pdbx_description
1 polymer ?
#
loop_
_entity_poly.entity_id
_entity_poly.type
_entity_poly.pdbx_seq_one_letter_code
_entity_poly.pdbx_strand_id
1 'polypeptide(L)'
;MGLPVRAEEQAASQKSMERVETFTVRTRSDLNKEIPFYLRVPKNYQPGKSCRLLFLCPHLNQEGLKKLQGNAILLKLADERDWFVMSCTFKQENSAAHDRKLSYFYPETFSGKAVLDALEVVSKKYPVDTERLLMQGLSGGAQFVHRFALWAPDRVTAVAVNSSSWFDPPDERSHQVAWLITIGEADESYNSSLEMIDRLRSVGAAPIFRSYLGMVHEGNPEVERLNIAFLKYHDDATAKDLGKKRSPVKPLTEGISQLEEKMPFVGDGQDWKFFPNTADARESIAEDSRIYLPSEEIAKLWGKKEEGE
;
A
#
# COMPACT_ATOMS: atom_id res chain seq x y z
N MET A 1 -8.35 5.69 36.03
CA MET A 1 -7.92 4.30 35.75
C MET A 1 -7.50 4.19 34.30
N GLY A 2 -6.26 4.55 33.92
CA GLY A 2 -5.80 4.61 32.53
C GLY A 2 -4.34 4.15 32.33
N LEU A 3 -3.71 3.50 33.29
CA LEU A 3 -2.29 3.14 33.27
C LEU A 3 -1.92 1.71 32.80
N PRO A 4 -2.76 0.67 32.85
CA PRO A 4 -2.30 -0.66 32.44
C PRO A 4 -2.21 -0.87 30.93
N VAL A 5 -3.10 -0.27 30.12
CA VAL A 5 -3.13 -0.48 28.66
C VAL A 5 -1.89 0.06 27.98
N ARG A 6 -1.37 1.18 28.41
CA ARG A 6 -0.14 1.80 27.84
C ARG A 6 1.13 1.01 28.12
N ALA A 7 1.21 0.34 29.26
CA ALA A 7 2.37 -0.48 29.65
C ALA A 7 2.40 -1.82 28.89
N GLU A 8 1.22 -2.42 28.65
CA GLU A 8 1.11 -3.64 27.85
C GLU A 8 1.38 -3.38 26.35
N GLU A 9 0.91 -2.26 25.82
CA GLU A 9 1.24 -1.84 24.46
C GLU A 9 2.73 -1.54 24.28
N GLN A 10 3.38 -0.91 25.25
CA GLN A 10 4.81 -0.67 25.24
C GLN A 10 5.63 -1.97 25.37
N ALA A 11 5.22 -2.90 26.21
CA ALA A 11 5.88 -4.19 26.37
C ALA A 11 5.70 -5.07 25.12
N ALA A 12 4.52 -5.06 24.50
CA ALA A 12 4.25 -5.75 23.24
C ALA A 12 5.07 -5.14 22.09
N SER A 13 5.19 -3.82 22.03
CA SER A 13 6.03 -3.11 21.07
C SER A 13 7.51 -3.47 21.25
N GLN A 14 8.00 -3.49 22.49
CA GLN A 14 9.40 -3.82 22.81
C GLN A 14 9.74 -5.28 22.46
N LYS A 15 8.84 -6.24 22.73
CA LYS A 15 9.00 -7.66 22.39
C LYS A 15 8.89 -7.92 20.87
N SER A 16 8.17 -7.09 20.14
CA SER A 16 8.10 -7.15 18.68
C SER A 16 9.38 -6.67 18.01
N MET A 17 10.19 -5.86 18.70
CA MET A 17 11.45 -5.29 18.22
C MET A 17 12.63 -6.26 18.26
N GLU A 18 12.59 -7.32 19.07
CA GLU A 18 13.64 -8.35 19.14
C GLU A 18 13.86 -9.09 17.81
N ARG A 19 13.04 -8.81 16.79
CA ARG A 19 13.04 -9.47 15.48
C ARG A 19 13.25 -8.54 14.30
N VAL A 20 13.69 -7.33 14.55
CA VAL A 20 14.03 -6.39 13.48
C VAL A 20 15.51 -6.49 13.16
N GLU A 21 15.80 -6.91 11.95
CA GLU A 21 17.14 -6.91 11.39
C GLU A 21 17.39 -5.59 10.66
N THR A 22 18.57 -5.03 10.85
CA THR A 22 19.01 -3.81 10.17
C THR A 22 20.15 -4.14 9.22
N PHE A 23 20.03 -3.65 7.99
CA PHE A 23 21.10 -3.74 6.99
C PHE A 23 21.11 -2.49 6.12
N THR A 24 22.22 -2.26 5.43
CA THR A 24 22.40 -1.09 4.58
C THR A 24 22.56 -1.53 3.13
N VAL A 25 21.88 -0.85 2.24
CA VAL A 25 22.06 -0.99 0.79
C VAL A 25 22.77 0.26 0.28
N ARG A 26 23.85 0.06 -0.47
CA ARG A 26 24.51 1.13 -1.19
C ARG A 26 23.94 1.19 -2.60
N THR A 27 23.38 2.33 -2.98
CA THR A 27 22.83 2.50 -4.32
C THR A 27 23.95 2.47 -5.37
N ARG A 28 23.68 1.83 -6.50
CA ARG A 28 24.58 1.80 -7.67
C ARG A 28 24.39 2.99 -8.60
N SER A 29 23.66 4.01 -8.15
CA SER A 29 23.45 5.24 -8.89
C SER A 29 24.62 6.22 -8.70
N ASP A 30 24.71 7.23 -9.53
CA ASP A 30 25.70 8.31 -9.43
C ASP A 30 25.65 9.03 -8.05
N LEU A 31 24.53 8.89 -7.33
CA LEU A 31 24.34 9.49 -6.02
C LEU A 31 25.00 8.71 -4.86
N ASN A 32 25.44 7.45 -5.11
CA ASN A 32 26.18 6.61 -4.15
C ASN A 32 25.64 6.69 -2.71
N LYS A 33 24.32 6.66 -2.54
CA LYS A 33 23.66 6.79 -1.21
C LYS A 33 23.68 5.47 -0.46
N GLU A 34 23.91 5.55 0.85
CA GLU A 34 23.71 4.44 1.77
C GLU A 34 22.34 4.57 2.42
N ILE A 35 21.50 3.55 2.24
CA ILE A 35 20.12 3.53 2.71
C ILE A 35 19.97 2.42 3.74
N PRO A 36 19.66 2.72 5.00
CA PRO A 36 19.36 1.71 5.99
C PRO A 36 17.97 1.12 5.75
N PHE A 37 17.89 -0.20 5.79
CA PHE A 37 16.67 -1.00 5.73
C PHE A 37 16.46 -1.74 7.04
N TYR A 38 15.22 -1.94 7.38
CA TYR A 38 14.76 -2.60 8.59
C TYR A 38 13.78 -3.70 8.18
N LEU A 39 14.13 -4.95 8.49
CA LEU A 39 13.33 -6.12 8.18
C LEU A 39 12.80 -6.73 9.46
N ARG A 40 11.49 -6.73 9.64
CA ARG A 40 10.84 -7.47 10.71
C ARG A 40 10.51 -8.87 10.23
N VAL A 41 11.06 -9.86 10.92
CA VAL A 41 10.76 -11.27 10.70
C VAL A 41 9.48 -11.63 11.48
N PRO A 42 8.47 -12.28 10.87
CA PRO A 42 7.24 -12.64 11.57
C PRO A 42 7.48 -13.63 12.71
N LYS A 43 6.61 -13.58 13.72
CA LYS A 43 6.77 -14.32 14.96
C LYS A 43 6.82 -15.83 14.78
N ASN A 44 6.03 -16.33 13.85
CA ASN A 44 5.84 -17.76 13.63
C ASN A 44 6.60 -18.25 12.38
N TYR A 45 7.57 -17.46 11.89
CA TYR A 45 8.33 -17.83 10.71
C TYR A 45 8.93 -19.24 10.82
N GLN A 46 8.73 -20.04 9.78
CA GLN A 46 9.30 -21.37 9.63
C GLN A 46 10.13 -21.44 8.35
N PRO A 47 11.37 -21.95 8.39
CA PRO A 47 12.17 -22.12 7.19
C PRO A 47 11.49 -22.98 6.12
N GLY A 48 11.70 -22.64 4.86
CA GLY A 48 11.20 -23.45 3.73
C GLY A 48 9.82 -23.06 3.20
N LYS A 49 9.04 -22.23 3.91
CA LYS A 49 7.77 -21.70 3.40
C LYS A 49 7.99 -20.33 2.76
N SER A 50 7.54 -20.19 1.52
CA SER A 50 7.56 -18.86 0.86
C SER A 50 6.59 -17.91 1.56
N CYS A 51 7.08 -16.72 1.93
CA CYS A 51 6.34 -15.75 2.72
C CYS A 51 6.12 -14.45 1.94
N ARG A 52 5.04 -13.77 2.24
CA ARG A 52 4.73 -12.43 1.71
C ARG A 52 5.69 -11.39 2.30
N LEU A 53 6.03 -10.37 1.50
CA LEU A 53 6.71 -9.18 1.97
C LEU A 53 5.81 -7.97 1.79
N LEU A 54 5.61 -7.23 2.87
CA LEU A 54 4.99 -5.92 2.90
C LEU A 54 6.08 -4.85 3.04
N PHE A 55 6.10 -3.90 2.12
CA PHE A 55 6.96 -2.74 2.20
C PHE A 55 6.19 -1.52 2.73
N LEU A 56 6.61 -1.01 3.90
CA LEU A 56 6.08 0.19 4.52
C LEU A 56 7.01 1.37 4.23
N CYS A 57 6.61 2.26 3.32
CA CYS A 57 7.39 3.45 3.08
C CYS A 57 7.09 4.54 4.12
N PRO A 58 8.10 5.05 4.84
CA PRO A 58 7.91 6.13 5.79
C PRO A 58 7.56 7.44 5.07
N HIS A 59 6.89 8.35 5.77
CA HIS A 59 6.68 9.71 5.26
C HIS A 59 7.99 10.51 5.28
N LEU A 60 7.95 11.71 4.71
CA LEU A 60 9.12 12.61 4.64
C LEU A 60 9.78 12.76 6.02
N ASN A 61 11.09 12.56 6.07
CA ASN A 61 11.94 12.65 7.28
C ASN A 61 11.61 11.67 8.41
N GLN A 62 10.73 10.69 8.20
CA GLN A 62 10.49 9.62 9.17
C GLN A 62 11.53 8.51 9.01
N GLU A 63 12.05 8.02 10.11
CA GLU A 63 12.89 6.83 10.12
C GLU A 63 12.07 5.57 9.89
N GLY A 64 12.56 4.66 9.04
CA GLY A 64 11.90 3.40 8.74
C GLY A 64 11.67 2.54 9.99
N LEU A 65 12.60 2.55 10.94
CA LEU A 65 12.43 1.85 12.21
C LEU A 65 11.23 2.37 13.00
N LYS A 66 11.05 3.69 13.09
CA LYS A 66 9.89 4.31 13.75
C LYS A 66 8.59 4.00 13.00
N LYS A 67 8.64 3.90 11.66
CA LYS A 67 7.47 3.48 10.87
C LYS A 67 7.02 2.07 11.23
N LEU A 68 7.94 1.14 11.39
CA LEU A 68 7.63 -0.22 11.85
C LEU A 68 7.06 -0.23 13.28
N GLN A 69 7.66 0.54 14.20
CA GLN A 69 7.22 0.60 15.61
C GLN A 69 5.81 1.18 15.78
N GLY A 70 5.44 2.15 14.94
CA GLY A 70 4.20 2.91 15.07
C GLY A 70 2.94 2.18 14.59
N ASN A 71 3.03 0.94 14.07
CA ASN A 71 1.90 0.25 13.45
C ASN A 71 1.61 -1.11 14.10
N ALA A 72 1.21 -1.09 15.37
CA ALA A 72 0.98 -2.31 16.16
C ALA A 72 -0.10 -3.24 15.57
N ILE A 73 -1.17 -2.67 14.99
CA ILE A 73 -2.27 -3.44 14.39
C ILE A 73 -1.76 -4.22 13.18
N LEU A 74 -1.04 -3.56 12.29
CA LEU A 74 -0.45 -4.20 11.11
C LEU A 74 0.58 -5.25 11.48
N LEU A 75 1.43 -4.98 12.49
CA LEU A 75 2.44 -5.93 12.93
C LEU A 75 1.83 -7.19 13.56
N LYS A 76 0.70 -7.06 14.25
CA LYS A 76 -0.08 -8.20 14.74
C LYS A 76 -0.57 -9.07 13.58
N LEU A 77 -1.19 -8.45 12.58
CA LEU A 77 -1.62 -9.16 11.37
C LEU A 77 -0.44 -9.82 10.64
N ALA A 78 0.69 -9.13 10.53
CA ALA A 78 1.89 -9.67 9.90
C ALA A 78 2.38 -10.95 10.61
N ASP A 79 2.29 -11.01 11.95
CA ASP A 79 2.59 -12.21 12.72
C ASP A 79 1.58 -13.35 12.50
N GLU A 80 0.29 -13.03 12.39
CA GLU A 80 -0.78 -13.99 12.14
C GLU A 80 -0.71 -14.62 10.75
N ARG A 81 -0.12 -13.88 9.78
CA ARG A 81 -0.06 -14.27 8.36
C ARG A 81 1.34 -14.64 7.88
N ASP A 82 2.31 -14.70 8.75
CA ASP A 82 3.73 -14.93 8.40
C ASP A 82 4.29 -13.91 7.39
N TRP A 83 3.84 -12.64 7.44
CA TRP A 83 4.37 -11.60 6.58
C TRP A 83 5.69 -11.05 7.10
N PHE A 84 6.67 -10.98 6.24
CA PHE A 84 7.82 -10.11 6.48
C PHE A 84 7.42 -8.66 6.25
N VAL A 85 7.85 -7.76 7.12
CA VAL A 85 7.59 -6.33 6.98
C VAL A 85 8.92 -5.62 6.86
N MET A 86 9.10 -4.90 5.74
CA MET A 86 10.33 -4.14 5.48
C MET A 86 10.01 -2.65 5.41
N SER A 87 10.90 -1.84 5.94
CA SER A 87 10.89 -0.40 5.81
C SER A 87 12.31 0.11 5.59
N CYS A 88 12.47 1.37 5.23
CA CYS A 88 13.78 1.99 5.04
C CYS A 88 13.79 3.43 5.57
N THR A 89 14.96 4.02 5.71
CA THR A 89 15.09 5.45 5.99
C THR A 89 15.63 6.16 4.75
N PHE A 90 14.74 6.79 4.00
CA PHE A 90 15.14 7.71 2.96
C PHE A 90 15.46 9.08 3.56
N LYS A 91 16.62 9.62 3.24
CA LYS A 91 16.97 11.00 3.58
C LYS A 91 16.65 11.90 2.40
N GLN A 92 15.89 12.96 2.67
CA GLN A 92 15.61 14.00 1.70
C GLN A 92 16.66 15.13 1.88
N GLU A 93 17.33 15.47 0.81
CA GLU A 93 18.19 16.66 0.78
C GLU A 93 17.31 17.93 0.67
N ASN A 94 17.70 19.03 1.30
CA ASN A 94 16.88 20.25 1.38
C ASN A 94 16.47 20.84 0.02
N SER A 95 17.23 20.59 -1.03
CA SER A 95 16.92 21.02 -2.40
C SER A 95 16.16 19.97 -3.22
N ALA A 96 15.93 18.79 -2.67
CA ALA A 96 15.45 17.65 -3.43
C ALA A 96 13.95 17.66 -3.76
N ALA A 97 13.17 18.57 -3.16
CA ALA A 97 11.73 18.63 -3.42
C ALA A 97 11.40 18.87 -4.90
N HIS A 98 12.27 19.56 -5.64
CA HIS A 98 12.10 19.85 -7.06
C HIS A 98 13.12 19.18 -7.97
N ASP A 99 14.12 18.51 -7.42
CA ASP A 99 15.13 17.77 -8.20
C ASP A 99 14.89 16.26 -8.11
N ARG A 100 14.40 15.69 -9.22
CA ARG A 100 14.15 14.24 -9.35
C ARG A 100 15.37 13.40 -9.01
N LYS A 101 16.58 13.85 -9.31
CA LYS A 101 17.82 13.11 -9.05
C LYS A 101 18.14 12.99 -7.57
N LEU A 102 17.64 13.90 -6.75
CA LEU A 102 17.89 13.94 -5.30
C LEU A 102 16.72 13.39 -4.49
N SER A 103 15.50 13.43 -5.05
CA SER A 103 14.30 12.98 -4.35
C SER A 103 14.12 11.46 -4.38
N TYR A 104 13.90 10.86 -3.21
CA TYR A 104 13.53 9.45 -3.12
C TYR A 104 12.11 9.15 -3.64
N PHE A 105 11.31 10.16 -3.91
CA PHE A 105 9.96 9.99 -4.47
C PHE A 105 9.98 9.36 -5.87
N TYR A 106 11.12 9.39 -6.57
CA TYR A 106 11.27 8.92 -7.95
C TYR A 106 12.12 7.64 -8.00
N PRO A 107 11.46 6.46 -8.05
CA PRO A 107 12.11 5.15 -7.99
C PRO A 107 13.18 4.92 -9.07
N GLU A 108 12.95 5.44 -10.26
CA GLU A 108 13.83 5.25 -11.40
C GLU A 108 15.24 5.84 -11.19
N THR A 109 15.38 6.84 -10.32
CA THR A 109 16.65 7.52 -10.07
C THR A 109 17.58 6.68 -9.19
N PHE A 110 17.13 6.30 -7.99
CA PHE A 110 17.93 5.48 -7.07
C PHE A 110 17.10 4.66 -6.07
N SER A 111 16.00 5.20 -5.58
CA SER A 111 15.27 4.65 -4.42
C SER A 111 14.56 3.34 -4.75
N GLY A 112 14.00 3.21 -5.93
CA GLY A 112 13.40 1.97 -6.42
C GLY A 112 14.43 0.86 -6.56
N LYS A 113 15.59 1.18 -7.17
CA LYS A 113 16.71 0.22 -7.28
C LYS A 113 17.21 -0.21 -5.91
N ALA A 114 17.29 0.72 -4.94
CA ALA A 114 17.68 0.39 -3.57
C ALA A 114 16.69 -0.60 -2.91
N VAL A 115 15.38 -0.45 -3.15
CA VAL A 115 14.39 -1.42 -2.69
C VAL A 115 14.60 -2.78 -3.36
N LEU A 116 14.83 -2.83 -4.68
CA LEU A 116 15.11 -4.09 -5.38
C LEU A 116 16.38 -4.76 -4.87
N ASP A 117 17.46 -4.00 -4.66
CA ASP A 117 18.70 -4.53 -4.07
C ASP A 117 18.49 -5.05 -2.63
N ALA A 118 17.64 -4.37 -1.84
CA ALA A 118 17.26 -4.83 -0.51
C ALA A 118 16.48 -6.16 -0.56
N LEU A 119 15.58 -6.31 -1.54
CA LEU A 119 14.87 -7.58 -1.77
C LEU A 119 15.84 -8.72 -2.11
N GLU A 120 16.89 -8.46 -2.90
CA GLU A 120 17.93 -9.46 -3.17
C GLU A 120 18.68 -9.87 -1.90
N VAL A 121 18.99 -8.91 -1.02
CA VAL A 121 19.64 -9.21 0.27
C VAL A 121 18.75 -10.09 1.13
N VAL A 122 17.46 -9.76 1.24
CA VAL A 122 16.49 -10.49 2.04
C VAL A 122 16.23 -11.89 1.48
N SER A 123 16.09 -12.03 0.16
CA SER A 123 15.79 -13.33 -0.49
C SER A 123 16.92 -14.33 -0.39
N LYS A 124 18.17 -13.89 -0.19
CA LYS A 124 19.31 -14.78 0.09
C LYS A 124 19.24 -15.43 1.46
N LYS A 125 18.54 -14.81 2.40
CA LYS A 125 18.43 -15.26 3.79
C LYS A 125 17.08 -15.90 4.10
N TYR A 126 16.02 -15.42 3.46
CA TYR A 126 14.64 -15.81 3.74
C TYR A 126 13.89 -16.13 2.45
N PRO A 127 12.98 -17.10 2.45
CA PRO A 127 12.15 -17.44 1.30
C PRO A 127 11.00 -16.45 1.14
N VAL A 128 11.32 -15.16 0.96
CA VAL A 128 10.31 -14.12 0.71
C VAL A 128 9.97 -14.03 -0.77
N ASP A 129 8.69 -13.79 -1.05
CA ASP A 129 8.24 -13.51 -2.42
C ASP A 129 8.62 -12.07 -2.79
N THR A 130 9.61 -11.93 -3.68
CA THR A 130 10.08 -10.65 -4.20
C THR A 130 9.37 -10.23 -5.48
N GLU A 131 8.46 -11.07 -6.00
CA GLU A 131 7.74 -10.84 -7.25
C GLU A 131 6.34 -10.21 -7.01
N ARG A 132 5.84 -10.25 -5.75
CA ARG A 132 4.46 -9.86 -5.42
C ARG A 132 4.40 -9.05 -4.13
N LEU A 133 5.00 -7.86 -4.18
CA LEU A 133 5.03 -6.99 -3.01
C LEU A 133 3.63 -6.47 -2.66
N LEU A 134 3.38 -6.35 -1.38
CA LEU A 134 2.36 -5.46 -0.85
C LEU A 134 3.06 -4.17 -0.43
N MET A 135 2.47 -3.02 -0.73
CA MET A 135 3.08 -1.73 -0.42
C MET A 135 2.10 -0.77 0.25
N GLN A 136 2.60 0.01 1.20
CA GLN A 136 1.81 1.05 1.85
C GLN A 136 2.68 2.27 2.12
N GLY A 137 2.12 3.46 1.90
CA GLY A 137 2.77 4.72 2.21
C GLY A 137 1.79 5.83 2.58
N LEU A 138 2.27 6.80 3.36
CA LEU A 138 1.57 8.03 3.73
C LEU A 138 2.41 9.22 3.29
N SER A 139 1.81 10.29 2.74
CA SER A 139 2.49 11.53 2.37
C SER A 139 3.66 11.28 1.40
N GLY A 140 4.88 11.64 1.76
CA GLY A 140 6.08 11.33 0.96
C GLY A 140 6.26 9.84 0.69
N GLY A 141 5.87 8.96 1.64
CA GLY A 141 5.83 7.52 1.44
C GLY A 141 4.80 7.11 0.40
N ALA A 142 3.64 7.77 0.36
CA ALA A 142 2.61 7.55 -0.66
C ALA A 142 3.11 7.97 -2.05
N GLN A 143 3.84 9.09 -2.13
CA GLN A 143 4.49 9.53 -3.37
C GLN A 143 5.50 8.49 -3.90
N PHE A 144 6.23 7.83 -3.02
CA PHE A 144 7.15 6.78 -3.41
C PHE A 144 6.41 5.51 -3.87
N VAL A 145 5.48 4.98 -3.04
CA VAL A 145 4.88 3.66 -3.33
C VAL A 145 4.02 3.67 -4.59
N HIS A 146 3.29 4.76 -4.90
CA HIS A 146 2.54 4.83 -6.15
C HIS A 146 3.48 4.88 -7.36
N ARG A 147 4.56 5.69 -7.30
CA ARG A 147 5.54 5.74 -8.39
C ARG A 147 6.28 4.43 -8.55
N PHE A 148 6.58 3.73 -7.44
CA PHE A 148 7.17 2.41 -7.51
C PHE A 148 6.24 1.41 -8.21
N ALA A 149 4.94 1.45 -7.90
CA ALA A 149 3.93 0.61 -8.53
C ALA A 149 3.75 0.93 -10.03
N LEU A 150 3.91 2.20 -10.44
CA LEU A 150 3.92 2.59 -11.86
C LEU A 150 5.22 2.17 -12.57
N TRP A 151 6.36 2.31 -11.91
CA TRP A 151 7.67 2.02 -12.47
C TRP A 151 7.94 0.51 -12.60
N ALA A 152 7.57 -0.27 -11.61
CA ALA A 152 7.76 -1.71 -11.55
C ALA A 152 6.45 -2.47 -11.22
N PRO A 153 5.39 -2.31 -12.06
CA PRO A 153 4.06 -2.89 -11.77
C PRO A 153 4.08 -4.42 -11.72
N ASP A 154 5.02 -5.06 -12.40
CA ASP A 154 5.28 -6.49 -12.36
C ASP A 154 5.79 -6.99 -10.99
N ARG A 155 6.23 -6.10 -10.12
CA ARG A 155 6.70 -6.40 -8.76
C ARG A 155 5.65 -6.14 -7.67
N VAL A 156 4.53 -5.50 -7.99
CA VAL A 156 3.55 -5.07 -6.99
C VAL A 156 2.22 -5.79 -7.19
N THR A 157 1.70 -6.39 -6.14
CA THR A 157 0.35 -6.98 -6.13
C THR A 157 -0.68 -5.94 -5.75
N ALA A 158 -0.44 -5.20 -4.65
CA ALA A 158 -1.36 -4.21 -4.14
C ALA A 158 -0.61 -3.05 -3.49
N VAL A 159 -1.12 -1.85 -3.68
CA VAL A 159 -0.56 -0.63 -3.10
C VAL A 159 -1.64 0.21 -2.43
N ALA A 160 -1.41 0.56 -1.15
CA ALA A 160 -2.22 1.50 -0.39
C ALA A 160 -1.51 2.86 -0.33
N VAL A 161 -2.10 3.86 -0.98
CA VAL A 161 -1.58 5.21 -1.19
C VAL A 161 -2.41 6.17 -0.36
N ASN A 162 -1.84 6.67 0.74
CA ASN A 162 -2.58 7.50 1.69
C ASN A 162 -2.06 8.95 1.65
N SER A 163 -2.93 9.92 1.41
CA SER A 163 -2.61 11.37 1.37
C SER A 163 -1.37 11.68 0.54
N SER A 164 -1.38 11.30 -0.74
CA SER A 164 -0.29 11.62 -1.68
C SER A 164 -0.48 13.02 -2.23
N SER A 165 0.57 13.87 -2.17
CA SER A 165 0.48 15.25 -2.67
C SER A 165 0.50 15.34 -4.19
N TRP A 166 1.21 14.45 -4.86
CA TRP A 166 1.32 14.43 -6.33
C TRP A 166 1.33 13.01 -6.85
N PHE A 167 0.75 12.85 -8.05
CA PHE A 167 0.73 11.59 -8.76
C PHE A 167 1.37 11.72 -10.15
N ASP A 168 2.16 10.74 -10.52
CA ASP A 168 2.61 10.57 -11.90
C ASP A 168 1.52 9.87 -12.72
N PRO A 169 1.43 10.12 -14.04
CA PRO A 169 0.41 9.49 -14.87
C PRO A 169 0.63 7.97 -14.96
N PRO A 170 -0.44 7.16 -14.82
CA PRO A 170 -0.37 5.72 -15.02
C PRO A 170 -0.27 5.40 -16.53
N ASP A 171 0.26 4.23 -16.83
CA ASP A 171 0.19 3.59 -18.15
C ASP A 171 -0.68 2.32 -18.10
N GLU A 172 -0.88 1.68 -19.25
CA GLU A 172 -1.72 0.48 -19.39
C GLU A 172 -1.27 -0.69 -18.50
N ARG A 173 0.00 -0.75 -18.04
CA ARG A 173 0.50 -1.81 -17.14
C ARG A 173 -0.03 -1.65 -15.72
N SER A 174 -0.55 -0.47 -15.39
CA SER A 174 -1.07 -0.14 -14.06
C SER A 174 -2.32 -0.94 -13.69
N HIS A 175 -3.04 -1.52 -14.67
CA HIS A 175 -4.21 -2.38 -14.42
C HIS A 175 -3.89 -3.66 -13.65
N GLN A 176 -2.62 -4.09 -13.62
CA GLN A 176 -2.19 -5.30 -12.90
C GLN A 176 -1.99 -5.11 -11.41
N VAL A 177 -1.89 -3.87 -10.99
CA VAL A 177 -1.72 -3.50 -9.58
C VAL A 177 -3.10 -3.22 -8.99
N ALA A 178 -3.38 -3.76 -7.83
CA ALA A 178 -4.54 -3.35 -7.06
C ALA A 178 -4.23 -2.02 -6.35
N TRP A 179 -5.12 -1.04 -6.51
CA TRP A 179 -4.93 0.32 -6.01
C TRP A 179 -5.96 0.64 -4.93
N LEU A 180 -5.49 1.08 -3.75
CA LEU A 180 -6.30 1.76 -2.75
C LEU A 180 -5.73 3.17 -2.58
N ILE A 181 -6.56 4.19 -2.82
CA ILE A 181 -6.19 5.58 -2.60
C ILE A 181 -7.11 6.17 -1.55
N THR A 182 -6.53 6.72 -0.47
CA THR A 182 -7.27 7.37 0.61
C THR A 182 -6.75 8.77 0.83
N ILE A 183 -7.66 9.69 1.17
CA ILE A 183 -7.35 11.11 1.34
C ILE A 183 -8.33 11.77 2.34
N GLY A 184 -7.89 12.81 3.02
CA GLY A 184 -8.78 13.70 3.76
C GLY A 184 -9.46 14.70 2.81
N GLU A 185 -10.73 15.01 3.02
CA GLU A 185 -11.44 16.01 2.19
C GLU A 185 -10.92 17.45 2.44
N ALA A 186 -10.29 17.67 3.59
CA ALA A 186 -9.61 18.93 3.92
C ALA A 186 -8.10 18.93 3.56
N ASP A 187 -7.60 17.88 2.90
CA ASP A 187 -6.23 17.82 2.37
C ASP A 187 -6.13 18.63 1.07
N GLU A 188 -5.11 19.47 0.94
CA GLU A 188 -4.84 20.27 -0.27
C GLU A 188 -4.72 19.42 -1.54
N SER A 189 -4.38 18.15 -1.40
CA SER A 189 -4.18 17.18 -2.48
C SER A 189 -5.42 16.38 -2.85
N TYR A 190 -6.60 16.73 -2.31
CA TYR A 190 -7.85 16.02 -2.56
C TYR A 190 -8.16 15.87 -4.06
N ASN A 191 -8.12 16.99 -4.80
CA ASN A 191 -8.40 17.00 -6.23
C ASN A 191 -7.40 16.17 -7.04
N SER A 192 -6.11 16.18 -6.66
CA SER A 192 -5.09 15.35 -7.31
C SER A 192 -5.38 13.86 -7.15
N SER A 193 -5.97 13.47 -6.01
CA SER A 193 -6.37 12.08 -5.77
C SER A 193 -7.55 11.67 -6.64
N LEU A 194 -8.55 12.54 -6.83
CA LEU A 194 -9.67 12.29 -7.75
C LEU A 194 -9.17 12.14 -9.19
N GLU A 195 -8.32 13.07 -9.67
CA GLU A 195 -7.72 12.97 -11.01
C GLU A 195 -6.93 11.66 -11.19
N MET A 196 -6.23 11.18 -10.17
CA MET A 196 -5.51 9.91 -10.28
C MET A 196 -6.46 8.71 -10.41
N ILE A 197 -7.61 8.74 -9.75
CA ILE A 197 -8.64 7.70 -9.90
C ILE A 197 -9.13 7.64 -11.35
N ASP A 198 -9.46 8.78 -11.95
CA ASP A 198 -9.93 8.83 -13.33
C ASP A 198 -8.86 8.37 -14.33
N ARG A 199 -7.61 8.76 -14.10
CA ARG A 199 -6.46 8.30 -14.91
C ARG A 199 -6.22 6.79 -14.79
N LEU A 200 -6.33 6.22 -13.59
CA LEU A 200 -6.22 4.77 -13.39
C LEU A 200 -7.34 4.02 -14.11
N ARG A 201 -8.57 4.51 -14.03
CA ARG A 201 -9.71 3.95 -14.75
C ARG A 201 -9.51 4.01 -16.26
N SER A 202 -8.99 5.12 -16.79
CA SER A 202 -8.76 5.30 -18.22
C SER A 202 -7.74 4.31 -18.82
N VAL A 203 -6.84 3.75 -17.99
CA VAL A 203 -5.87 2.72 -18.40
C VAL A 203 -6.28 1.31 -17.98
N GLY A 204 -7.51 1.13 -17.52
CA GLY A 204 -8.06 -0.19 -17.23
C GLY A 204 -7.83 -0.72 -15.82
N ALA A 205 -7.37 0.09 -14.90
CA ALA A 205 -7.31 -0.28 -13.50
C ALA A 205 -8.68 -0.05 -12.81
N ALA A 206 -8.95 -0.83 -11.75
CA ALA A 206 -10.13 -0.70 -10.91
C ALA A 206 -9.72 -0.21 -9.50
N PRO A 207 -9.42 1.09 -9.32
CA PRO A 207 -8.96 1.61 -8.04
C PRO A 207 -10.11 1.69 -7.03
N ILE A 208 -9.79 1.37 -5.76
CA ILE A 208 -10.67 1.70 -4.63
C ILE A 208 -10.25 3.09 -4.13
N PHE A 209 -11.21 4.00 -4.07
CA PHE A 209 -11.04 5.34 -3.53
C PHE A 209 -11.88 5.52 -2.26
N ARG A 210 -11.32 6.20 -1.26
CA ARG A 210 -12.06 6.59 -0.06
C ARG A 210 -11.56 7.94 0.45
N SER A 211 -12.47 8.93 0.56
CA SER A 211 -12.17 10.17 1.28
C SER A 211 -12.80 10.19 2.68
N TYR A 212 -12.26 11.01 3.55
CA TYR A 212 -12.70 11.13 4.94
C TYR A 212 -13.03 12.57 5.26
N LEU A 213 -14.29 12.82 5.62
CA LEU A 213 -14.80 14.16 5.92
C LEU A 213 -14.02 14.80 7.07
N GLY A 214 -13.57 16.03 6.87
CA GLY A 214 -12.84 16.83 7.86
C GLY A 214 -11.40 16.38 8.16
N MET A 215 -10.95 15.26 7.59
CA MET A 215 -9.56 14.83 7.73
C MET A 215 -8.65 15.71 6.87
N VAL A 216 -7.54 16.16 7.47
CA VAL A 216 -6.47 16.91 6.79
C VAL A 216 -5.37 15.93 6.28
N HIS A 217 -4.17 16.46 5.98
CA HIS A 217 -3.01 15.68 5.53
C HIS A 217 -2.44 14.77 6.64
N GLU A 218 -3.15 13.72 6.99
CA GLU A 218 -2.79 12.81 8.08
C GLU A 218 -3.26 11.38 7.80
N GLY A 219 -2.83 10.44 8.64
CA GLY A 219 -3.38 9.11 8.71
C GLY A 219 -4.26 8.95 9.96
N ASN A 220 -5.24 8.06 9.91
CA ASN A 220 -6.07 7.75 11.05
C ASN A 220 -6.33 6.24 11.19
N PRO A 221 -6.89 5.76 12.30
CA PRO A 221 -7.18 4.34 12.50
C PRO A 221 -8.18 3.73 11.50
N GLU A 222 -9.06 4.52 10.90
CA GLU A 222 -10.04 4.03 9.90
C GLU A 222 -9.35 3.77 8.57
N VAL A 223 -8.49 4.69 8.14
CA VAL A 223 -7.60 4.50 6.98
C VAL A 223 -6.77 3.24 7.15
N GLU A 224 -6.17 3.04 8.33
CA GLU A 224 -5.33 1.87 8.58
C GLU A 224 -6.11 0.56 8.55
N ARG A 225 -7.33 0.51 9.12
CA ARG A 225 -8.19 -0.68 9.03
C ARG A 225 -8.55 -1.04 7.59
N LEU A 226 -8.87 -0.04 6.77
CA LEU A 226 -9.16 -0.25 5.34
C LEU A 226 -7.91 -0.72 4.58
N ASN A 227 -6.74 -0.13 4.83
CA ASN A 227 -5.47 -0.58 4.26
C ASN A 227 -5.19 -2.06 4.58
N ILE A 228 -5.37 -2.44 5.84
CA ILE A 228 -5.16 -3.81 6.32
C ILE A 228 -6.09 -4.80 5.62
N ALA A 229 -7.39 -4.50 5.55
CA ALA A 229 -8.37 -5.36 4.88
C ALA A 229 -8.07 -5.50 3.38
N PHE A 230 -7.69 -4.40 2.73
CA PHE A 230 -7.32 -4.37 1.33
C PHE A 230 -6.06 -5.21 1.05
N LEU A 231 -4.98 -5.01 1.80
CA LEU A 231 -3.73 -5.75 1.63
C LEU A 231 -3.92 -7.25 1.92
N LYS A 232 -4.69 -7.58 2.97
CA LYS A 232 -5.04 -8.95 3.33
C LYS A 232 -5.82 -9.66 2.22
N TYR A 233 -6.82 -9.00 1.63
CA TYR A 233 -7.60 -9.55 0.53
C TYR A 233 -6.70 -9.92 -0.67
N HIS A 234 -5.80 -9.03 -1.06
CA HIS A 234 -4.90 -9.27 -2.19
C HIS A 234 -3.78 -10.27 -1.88
N ASP A 235 -3.37 -10.41 -0.61
CA ASP A 235 -2.54 -11.52 -0.17
C ASP A 235 -3.26 -12.87 -0.37
N ASP A 236 -4.48 -12.99 0.13
CA ASP A 236 -5.29 -14.21 -0.01
C ASP A 236 -5.52 -14.58 -1.47
N ALA A 237 -5.85 -13.61 -2.32
CA ALA A 237 -6.08 -13.82 -3.74
C ALA A 237 -4.85 -14.36 -4.49
N THR A 238 -3.64 -14.06 -4.01
CA THR A 238 -2.37 -14.45 -4.65
C THR A 238 -1.54 -15.43 -3.82
N ALA A 239 -2.07 -15.94 -2.72
CA ALA A 239 -1.35 -16.85 -1.80
C ALA A 239 -0.83 -18.14 -2.48
N LYS A 240 -1.60 -18.70 -3.41
CA LYS A 240 -1.22 -19.91 -4.19
C LYS A 240 -0.03 -19.69 -5.13
N ASP A 241 0.32 -18.44 -5.40
CA ASP A 241 1.39 -18.06 -6.35
C ASP A 241 2.66 -17.57 -5.66
N LEU A 242 2.69 -17.59 -4.31
CA LEU A 242 3.88 -17.23 -3.54
C LEU A 242 5.08 -18.08 -3.94
N GLY A 243 6.22 -17.43 -4.13
CA GLY A 243 7.48 -18.06 -4.53
C GLY A 243 7.55 -18.52 -5.98
N LYS A 244 6.49 -18.31 -6.78
CA LYS A 244 6.51 -18.59 -8.22
C LYS A 244 6.91 -17.34 -8.99
N LYS A 245 7.64 -17.51 -10.10
CA LYS A 245 7.93 -16.40 -11.00
C LYS A 245 6.62 -15.81 -11.54
N ARG A 246 6.51 -14.49 -11.52
CA ARG A 246 5.34 -13.79 -12.08
C ARG A 246 5.39 -13.89 -13.61
N SER A 247 4.26 -14.18 -14.22
CA SER A 247 4.15 -14.12 -15.67
C SER A 247 4.23 -12.66 -16.14
N PRO A 248 4.81 -12.40 -17.32
CA PRO A 248 4.76 -11.07 -17.91
C PRO A 248 3.33 -10.55 -18.01
N VAL A 249 3.20 -9.24 -17.92
CA VAL A 249 1.93 -8.55 -18.09
C VAL A 249 1.30 -8.92 -19.41
N LYS A 250 0.07 -9.36 -19.35
CA LYS A 250 -0.75 -9.49 -20.56
C LYS A 250 -1.49 -8.18 -20.77
N PRO A 251 -1.60 -7.71 -22.02
CA PRO A 251 -2.53 -6.62 -22.32
C PRO A 251 -3.93 -6.96 -21.83
N LEU A 252 -4.70 -5.96 -21.44
CA LEU A 252 -6.11 -6.14 -21.13
C LEU A 252 -6.82 -6.75 -22.34
N THR A 253 -7.26 -7.99 -22.21
CA THR A 253 -8.07 -8.68 -23.23
C THR A 253 -9.56 -8.58 -22.93
N GLU A 254 -9.91 -8.26 -21.68
CA GLU A 254 -11.28 -8.03 -21.22
C GLU A 254 -11.45 -6.55 -20.87
N GLY A 255 -12.56 -5.93 -21.27
CA GLY A 255 -12.87 -4.55 -20.88
C GLY A 255 -13.02 -4.42 -19.36
N ILE A 256 -12.76 -3.22 -18.83
CA ILE A 256 -12.90 -2.89 -17.40
C ILE A 256 -14.25 -3.36 -16.85
N SER A 257 -15.31 -3.17 -17.62
CA SER A 257 -16.68 -3.56 -17.27
C SER A 257 -16.82 -5.03 -16.84
N GLN A 258 -16.07 -5.95 -17.46
CA GLN A 258 -16.15 -7.37 -17.11
C GLN A 258 -15.44 -7.69 -15.77
N LEU A 259 -14.39 -6.97 -15.41
CA LEU A 259 -13.72 -7.12 -14.11
C LEU A 259 -14.60 -6.53 -13.00
N GLU A 260 -15.21 -5.40 -13.26
CA GLU A 260 -16.11 -4.69 -12.36
C GLU A 260 -17.38 -5.49 -12.07
N GLU A 261 -17.97 -6.12 -13.09
CA GLU A 261 -19.13 -6.99 -12.91
C GLU A 261 -18.86 -8.23 -12.05
N LYS A 262 -17.62 -8.69 -11.97
CA LYS A 262 -17.22 -9.83 -11.12
C LYS A 262 -17.04 -9.46 -9.64
N MET A 263 -16.98 -8.16 -9.30
CA MET A 263 -16.87 -7.75 -7.91
C MET A 263 -18.20 -7.95 -7.17
N PRO A 264 -18.18 -8.44 -5.92
CA PRO A 264 -19.40 -8.77 -5.19
C PRO A 264 -20.19 -7.54 -4.72
N PHE A 265 -19.55 -6.39 -4.59
CA PHE A 265 -20.18 -5.16 -4.11
C PHE A 265 -19.85 -3.98 -5.01
N VAL A 266 -20.79 -3.02 -5.07
CA VAL A 266 -20.61 -1.70 -5.68
C VAL A 266 -20.94 -0.64 -4.63
N GLY A 267 -20.08 0.37 -4.52
CA GLY A 267 -20.24 1.50 -3.62
C GLY A 267 -20.57 2.78 -4.38
N ASP A 268 -21.34 3.65 -3.75
CA ASP A 268 -21.55 5.02 -4.16
C ASP A 268 -20.55 5.92 -3.44
N GLY A 269 -19.59 6.46 -4.19
CA GLY A 269 -18.54 7.34 -3.67
C GLY A 269 -19.02 8.74 -3.25
N GLN A 270 -20.27 9.12 -3.55
CA GLN A 270 -20.85 10.38 -3.06
C GLN A 270 -21.39 10.23 -1.64
N ASP A 271 -22.13 9.12 -1.39
CA ASP A 271 -22.80 8.88 -0.12
C ASP A 271 -22.04 7.93 0.81
N TRP A 272 -21.00 7.24 0.30
CA TRP A 272 -20.26 6.19 0.99
C TRP A 272 -21.14 5.03 1.44
N LYS A 273 -22.12 4.67 0.61
CA LYS A 273 -22.95 3.49 0.77
C LYS A 273 -22.53 2.41 -0.17
N PHE A 274 -22.74 1.15 0.20
CA PHE A 274 -22.44 0.03 -0.66
C PHE A 274 -23.62 -0.93 -0.75
N PHE A 275 -23.69 -1.66 -1.86
CA PHE A 275 -24.76 -2.57 -2.20
C PHE A 275 -24.18 -3.85 -2.80
N PRO A 276 -24.90 -4.99 -2.76
CA PRO A 276 -24.59 -6.11 -3.64
C PRO A 276 -24.53 -5.64 -5.10
N ASN A 277 -23.52 -6.10 -5.86
CA ASN A 277 -23.28 -5.64 -7.21
C ASN A 277 -24.29 -6.25 -8.21
N THR A 278 -25.48 -5.71 -8.26
CA THR A 278 -26.54 -6.05 -9.21
C THR A 278 -26.64 -4.99 -10.31
N ALA A 279 -27.32 -5.31 -11.41
CA ALA A 279 -27.58 -4.34 -12.47
C ALA A 279 -28.33 -3.11 -11.95
N ASP A 280 -29.37 -3.32 -11.16
CA ASP A 280 -30.18 -2.25 -10.56
C ASP A 280 -29.35 -1.35 -9.63
N ALA A 281 -28.47 -1.94 -8.81
CA ALA A 281 -27.58 -1.17 -7.95
C ALA A 281 -26.61 -0.31 -8.79
N ARG A 282 -26.02 -0.86 -9.86
CA ARG A 282 -25.16 -0.08 -10.76
C ARG A 282 -25.91 1.05 -11.44
N GLU A 283 -27.13 0.80 -11.94
CA GLU A 283 -27.95 1.83 -12.59
C GLU A 283 -28.37 2.95 -11.63
N SER A 284 -28.52 2.66 -10.34
CA SER A 284 -28.88 3.68 -9.33
C SER A 284 -27.73 4.59 -8.92
N ILE A 285 -26.47 4.25 -9.25
CA ILE A 285 -25.28 5.01 -8.89
C ILE A 285 -24.70 5.66 -10.14
N ALA A 286 -24.35 6.95 -10.06
CA ALA A 286 -23.68 7.65 -11.14
C ALA A 286 -22.35 6.94 -11.51
N GLU A 287 -22.07 6.80 -12.79
CA GLU A 287 -20.96 5.98 -13.30
C GLU A 287 -19.60 6.41 -12.75
N ASP A 288 -19.37 7.71 -12.66
CA ASP A 288 -18.16 8.31 -12.11
C ASP A 288 -18.00 8.11 -10.60
N SER A 289 -19.10 7.86 -9.89
CA SER A 289 -19.15 7.64 -8.44
C SER A 289 -19.06 6.17 -8.04
N ARG A 290 -19.14 5.22 -9.00
CA ARG A 290 -19.09 3.79 -8.72
C ARG A 290 -17.71 3.38 -8.26
N ILE A 291 -17.65 2.68 -7.13
CA ILE A 291 -16.44 2.03 -6.62
C ILE A 291 -16.73 0.54 -6.43
N TYR A 292 -15.98 -0.30 -7.11
CA TYR A 292 -16.17 -1.75 -7.03
C TYR A 292 -15.33 -2.33 -5.89
N LEU A 293 -15.99 -3.09 -5.00
CA LEU A 293 -15.42 -3.55 -3.74
C LEU A 293 -15.35 -5.08 -3.73
N PRO A 294 -14.16 -5.66 -3.51
CA PRO A 294 -13.92 -7.07 -3.76
C PRO A 294 -14.34 -8.00 -2.61
N SER A 295 -14.72 -7.47 -1.45
CA SER A 295 -15.18 -8.28 -0.32
C SER A 295 -16.09 -7.48 0.60
N GLU A 296 -16.92 -8.19 1.40
CA GLU A 296 -17.78 -7.59 2.40
C GLU A 296 -17.00 -6.87 3.50
N GLU A 297 -15.84 -7.42 3.92
CA GLU A 297 -14.95 -6.78 4.91
C GLU A 297 -14.47 -5.40 4.41
N ILE A 298 -14.01 -5.34 3.16
CA ILE A 298 -13.60 -4.07 2.55
C ILE A 298 -14.79 -3.14 2.40
N ALA A 299 -15.94 -3.62 1.95
CA ALA A 299 -17.14 -2.81 1.76
C ALA A 299 -17.62 -2.16 3.07
N LYS A 300 -17.63 -2.91 4.17
CA LYS A 300 -18.01 -2.39 5.51
C LYS A 300 -17.01 -1.35 6.04
N LEU A 301 -15.72 -1.50 5.78
CA LEU A 301 -14.70 -0.54 6.21
C LEU A 301 -14.62 0.68 5.29
N TRP A 302 -15.00 0.49 4.03
CA TRP A 302 -15.05 1.56 3.03
C TRP A 302 -16.30 2.44 3.21
N GLY A 303 -17.44 1.84 3.55
CA GLY A 303 -18.69 2.55 3.73
C GLY A 303 -18.67 3.49 4.94
N LYS A 304 -19.60 4.44 4.96
CA LYS A 304 -19.86 5.29 6.12
C LYS A 304 -20.59 4.45 7.18
N LYS A 305 -20.16 4.56 8.43
CA LYS A 305 -20.93 3.97 9.54
C LYS A 305 -22.28 4.68 9.64
N GLU A 306 -23.36 3.93 9.72
CA GLU A 306 -24.65 4.52 10.07
C GLU A 306 -24.58 5.04 11.52
N GLU A 307 -25.16 6.24 11.76
CA GLU A 307 -25.21 6.81 13.10
C GLU A 307 -26.08 5.87 13.97
N GLY A 308 -25.44 5.06 14.80
CA GLY A 308 -26.14 4.16 15.75
C GLY A 308 -25.55 2.75 15.90
N GLU A 309 -24.49 2.38 15.17
CA GLU A 309 -23.76 1.12 15.39
C GLU A 309 -22.51 1.26 16.27
#